data_14007e9bea4488b90fa4882adcef4dc1
#
_entry.id   14007e9bea4488b90fa4882adcef4dc1
#
_cell.length_a   1.000
_cell.length_b   1.000
_cell.length_c   1.000
_cell.angle_alpha   90.00
_cell.angle_beta   90.00
_cell.angle_gamma   90.00
#
_symmetry.space_group_name_H-M   'P 1'
#
loop_
_entity.id
_entity.type
_entity.pdbx_description
1 polymer ?
#
loop_
_entity_poly.entity_id
_entity_poly.type
_entity_poly.pdbx_seq_one_letter_code
_entity_poly.pdbx_strand_id
1 'polypeptide(L)'
;MKARLVEQFKQLFGPEGDIRAYFAPGRVNLIGEHTDYNGGHVFPCALTLGTYAIARKREDDRLRLYSANFESLGVIESSLNDLVPSEAAGWTNYPKGVMWTFEKRGYKLTNGLDILIYGNIPNGSGLSSSASLEVLTGVLLKDMFAFDDLTMVEIAQIGQYSENNFNGCNCGIMDQFASAMGKKDNAIFLDTNTLQYEYAPVVLEDAKIVIVNSKVKHSLVDSAYNDRRNECETALKELQKVLDIQTLGDLTEEEFEANKDAIQSEIRQKRAKHAVYENRRTIKAVEALKADDIETFGKLMNASHVSLRDDYEVSCEEIDILVDLAWSIEGVIGSRITGGGFGGCTVSIVKNDAVDHFIETVGAQYEERVGHKAELDRKSVV
;
A
#
# COMPACT_ATOMS: atom_id res chain seq x y z
N MET A 1 15.55 -4.25 -18.06
CA MET A 1 15.71 -4.14 -16.61
C MET A 1 16.38 -5.39 -16.02
N LYS A 2 15.76 -6.58 -16.04
CA LYS A 2 16.28 -7.83 -15.46
C LYS A 2 17.73 -8.13 -15.82
N ALA A 3 18.10 -8.11 -17.13
CA ALA A 3 19.46 -8.41 -17.58
C ALA A 3 20.52 -7.46 -17.00
N ARG A 4 20.21 -6.17 -16.88
CA ARG A 4 21.10 -5.16 -16.28
C ARG A 4 21.32 -5.46 -14.78
N LEU A 5 20.27 -5.78 -14.04
CA LEU A 5 20.38 -6.09 -12.61
C LEU A 5 21.16 -7.39 -12.36
N VAL A 6 21.00 -8.42 -13.22
CA VAL A 6 21.78 -9.65 -13.13
C VAL A 6 23.27 -9.38 -13.36
N GLU A 7 23.61 -8.52 -14.32
CA GLU A 7 25.00 -8.16 -14.58
C GLU A 7 25.61 -7.37 -13.42
N GLN A 8 24.87 -6.39 -12.88
CA GLN A 8 25.30 -5.65 -11.69
C GLN A 8 25.47 -6.57 -10.46
N PHE A 9 24.58 -7.55 -10.27
CA PHE A 9 24.71 -8.55 -9.23
C PHE A 9 26.00 -9.34 -9.35
N LYS A 10 26.34 -9.82 -10.57
CA LYS A 10 27.58 -10.56 -10.82
C LYS A 10 28.83 -9.73 -10.56
N GLN A 11 28.79 -8.44 -10.87
CA GLN A 11 29.91 -7.51 -10.58
C GLN A 11 30.11 -7.34 -9.08
N LEU A 12 29.05 -7.28 -8.28
CA LEU A 12 29.10 -7.08 -6.83
C LEU A 12 29.45 -8.36 -6.07
N PHE A 13 28.87 -9.48 -6.47
CA PHE A 13 28.87 -10.71 -5.67
C PHE A 13 29.55 -11.91 -6.36
N GLY A 14 29.97 -11.76 -7.62
CA GLY A 14 30.51 -12.83 -8.44
C GLY A 14 29.44 -13.58 -9.27
N PRO A 15 29.85 -14.26 -10.37
CA PRO A 15 28.93 -14.92 -11.29
C PRO A 15 28.50 -16.32 -10.87
N GLU A 16 29.09 -16.90 -9.82
CA GLU A 16 28.91 -18.31 -9.42
C GLU A 16 27.56 -18.53 -8.72
N GLY A 17 27.12 -19.79 -8.72
CA GLY A 17 25.94 -20.24 -7.99
C GLY A 17 24.62 -20.04 -8.73
N ASP A 18 23.52 -20.41 -8.08
CA ASP A 18 22.16 -20.33 -8.62
C ASP A 18 21.57 -18.92 -8.40
N ILE A 19 21.72 -18.07 -9.41
CA ILE A 19 21.26 -16.69 -9.40
C ILE A 19 19.82 -16.64 -9.92
N ARG A 20 18.89 -16.19 -9.08
CA ARG A 20 17.47 -16.08 -9.40
C ARG A 20 16.99 -14.62 -9.38
N ALA A 21 15.95 -14.34 -10.16
CA ALA A 21 15.35 -13.02 -10.27
C ALA A 21 13.87 -13.04 -9.86
N TYR A 22 13.48 -12.08 -9.03
CA TYR A 22 12.16 -11.96 -8.46
C TYR A 22 11.57 -10.57 -8.70
N PHE A 23 10.25 -10.47 -8.61
CA PHE A 23 9.50 -9.22 -8.70
C PHE A 23 8.28 -9.27 -7.80
N ALA A 24 7.99 -8.17 -7.11
CA ALA A 24 6.73 -7.96 -6.44
C ALA A 24 6.20 -6.55 -6.77
N PRO A 25 4.89 -6.40 -7.06
CA PRO A 25 4.31 -5.12 -7.42
C PRO A 25 4.09 -4.22 -6.21
N GLY A 26 4.03 -2.90 -6.45
CA GLY A 26 3.31 -1.97 -5.58
C GLY A 26 1.82 -2.05 -5.83
N ARG A 27 1.05 -1.19 -5.14
CA ARG A 27 -0.40 -1.12 -5.30
C ARG A 27 -0.92 0.31 -5.35
N VAL A 28 -2.09 0.48 -5.94
CA VAL A 28 -2.98 1.62 -5.69
C VAL A 28 -4.27 1.09 -5.08
N ASN A 29 -4.85 1.80 -4.12
CA ASN A 29 -6.17 1.47 -3.60
C ASN A 29 -7.22 2.37 -4.23
N LEU A 30 -8.21 1.78 -4.87
CA LEU A 30 -9.25 2.51 -5.59
C LEU A 30 -10.25 3.15 -4.62
N ILE A 31 -10.57 2.45 -3.52
CA ILE A 31 -11.44 2.92 -2.43
C ILE A 31 -11.29 2.00 -1.21
N GLY A 32 -11.60 2.50 0.00
CA GLY A 32 -11.48 1.72 1.24
C GLY A 32 -10.19 2.02 2.00
N GLU A 33 -9.81 3.29 2.11
CA GLU A 33 -8.64 3.68 2.89
C GLU A 33 -8.92 3.63 4.38
N HIS A 34 -7.93 3.16 5.15
CA HIS A 34 -7.96 3.05 6.60
C HIS A 34 -9.07 2.14 7.16
N THR A 35 -9.61 1.25 6.33
CA THR A 35 -10.61 0.25 6.77
C THR A 35 -9.98 -1.08 7.16
N ASP A 36 -8.79 -1.40 6.68
CA ASP A 36 -8.15 -2.70 6.81
C ASP A 36 -7.68 -3.06 8.22
N TYR A 37 -7.42 -2.10 9.09
CA TYR A 37 -7.19 -2.34 10.51
C TYR A 37 -8.42 -2.08 11.38
N ASN A 38 -9.55 -1.74 10.74
CA ASN A 38 -10.86 -1.55 11.36
C ASN A 38 -11.86 -2.67 11.03
N GLY A 39 -11.39 -3.76 10.42
CA GLY A 39 -12.22 -4.92 10.03
C GLY A 39 -13.18 -4.64 8.87
N GLY A 40 -12.82 -3.69 7.99
CA GLY A 40 -13.60 -3.33 6.82
C GLY A 40 -13.08 -3.93 5.52
N HIS A 41 -13.62 -3.46 4.41
CA HIS A 41 -13.24 -3.88 3.06
C HIS A 41 -12.31 -2.88 2.41
N VAL A 42 -11.41 -3.38 1.55
CA VAL A 42 -10.51 -2.60 0.69
C VAL A 42 -10.65 -3.04 -0.76
N PHE A 43 -10.27 -2.16 -1.69
CA PHE A 43 -10.37 -2.45 -3.12
C PHE A 43 -9.10 -2.04 -3.89
N PRO A 44 -7.93 -2.62 -3.56
CA PRO A 44 -6.67 -2.31 -4.23
C PRO A 44 -6.49 -3.08 -5.54
N CYS A 45 -5.65 -2.53 -6.42
CA CYS A 45 -5.08 -3.24 -7.56
C CYS A 45 -3.55 -3.13 -7.56
N ALA A 46 -2.89 -4.21 -8.04
CA ALA A 46 -1.46 -4.23 -8.21
C ALA A 46 -1.02 -3.37 -9.39
N LEU A 47 0.12 -2.72 -9.27
CA LEU A 47 0.71 -1.88 -10.30
C LEU A 47 1.77 -2.65 -11.13
N THR A 48 2.09 -2.13 -12.30
CA THR A 48 3.27 -2.58 -13.07
C THR A 48 4.59 -2.06 -12.47
N LEU A 49 4.50 -1.06 -11.59
CA LEU A 49 5.61 -0.60 -10.75
C LEU A 49 5.79 -1.57 -9.58
N GLY A 50 7.05 -1.81 -9.20
CA GLY A 50 7.33 -2.74 -8.11
C GLY A 50 8.80 -2.79 -7.75
N THR A 51 9.14 -3.78 -6.96
CA THR A 51 10.49 -4.06 -6.50
C THR A 51 11.03 -5.32 -7.15
N TYR A 52 12.25 -5.26 -7.63
CA TYR A 52 12.99 -6.37 -8.24
C TYR A 52 14.07 -6.84 -7.27
N ALA A 53 14.29 -8.14 -7.19
CA ALA A 53 15.45 -8.72 -6.53
C ALA A 53 16.21 -9.65 -7.47
N ILE A 54 17.53 -9.60 -7.38
CA ILE A 54 18.42 -10.66 -7.87
C ILE A 54 19.08 -11.26 -6.63
N ALA A 55 18.98 -12.56 -6.47
CA ALA A 55 19.41 -13.20 -5.24
C ALA A 55 20.09 -14.57 -5.49
N ARG A 56 20.90 -14.97 -4.52
CA ARG A 56 21.61 -16.25 -4.48
C ARG A 56 21.77 -16.70 -3.04
N LYS A 57 21.63 -18.02 -2.78
CA LYS A 57 22.03 -18.61 -1.49
C LYS A 57 23.53 -18.64 -1.35
N ARG A 58 24.00 -18.49 -0.11
CA ARG A 58 25.36 -18.62 0.32
C ARG A 58 25.57 -19.97 1.03
N GLU A 59 26.82 -20.34 1.31
CA GLU A 59 27.14 -21.51 2.12
C GLU A 59 27.31 -21.20 3.61
N ASP A 60 27.42 -19.90 3.94
CA ASP A 60 27.51 -19.37 5.31
C ASP A 60 26.18 -18.72 5.76
N ASP A 61 26.16 -18.11 6.94
CA ASP A 61 25.00 -17.44 7.54
C ASP A 61 24.92 -15.92 7.25
N ARG A 62 25.84 -15.41 6.42
CA ARG A 62 25.92 -13.95 6.13
C ARG A 62 24.84 -13.49 5.18
N LEU A 63 24.34 -12.28 5.45
CA LEU A 63 23.46 -11.53 4.56
C LEU A 63 24.25 -10.38 3.95
N ARG A 64 24.32 -10.31 2.62
CA ARG A 64 24.89 -9.18 1.90
C ARG A 64 23.80 -8.55 1.04
N LEU A 65 23.39 -7.36 1.42
CA LEU A 65 22.26 -6.64 0.85
C LEU A 65 22.77 -5.38 0.14
N TYR A 66 22.33 -5.18 -1.10
CA TYR A 66 22.66 -4.00 -1.90
C TYR A 66 21.43 -3.43 -2.56
N SER A 67 21.25 -2.12 -2.51
CA SER A 67 20.17 -1.43 -3.20
C SER A 67 20.72 -0.56 -4.34
N ALA A 68 20.26 -0.81 -5.55
CA ALA A 68 20.56 0.03 -6.71
C ALA A 68 19.82 1.39 -6.68
N ASN A 69 18.94 1.63 -5.71
CA ASN A 69 18.34 2.93 -5.45
C ASN A 69 19.19 3.77 -4.48
N PHE A 70 20.06 3.12 -3.68
CA PHE A 70 20.90 3.74 -2.66
C PHE A 70 22.36 3.29 -2.82
N GLU A 71 22.91 3.43 -4.01
CA GLU A 71 24.26 2.94 -4.37
C GLU A 71 25.36 3.46 -3.45
N SER A 72 25.20 4.68 -2.93
CA SER A 72 26.17 5.29 -2.00
C SER A 72 26.34 4.55 -0.67
N LEU A 73 25.36 3.71 -0.28
CA LEU A 73 25.45 2.90 0.93
C LEU A 73 26.30 1.64 0.74
N GLY A 74 26.61 1.27 -0.52
CA GLY A 74 27.34 0.06 -0.84
C GLY A 74 26.62 -1.22 -0.42
N VAL A 75 27.40 -2.28 -0.24
CA VAL A 75 26.90 -3.57 0.29
C VAL A 75 26.79 -3.48 1.81
N ILE A 76 25.59 -3.72 2.34
CA ILE A 76 25.35 -3.79 3.78
C ILE A 76 25.41 -5.26 4.20
N GLU A 77 26.26 -5.56 5.17
CA GLU A 77 26.46 -6.92 5.68
C GLU A 77 25.82 -7.09 7.06
N SER A 78 25.19 -8.24 7.26
CA SER A 78 24.65 -8.71 8.54
C SER A 78 24.64 -10.25 8.56
N SER A 79 24.02 -10.87 9.56
CA SER A 79 23.92 -12.32 9.70
C SER A 79 22.48 -12.75 9.99
N LEU A 80 22.12 -13.96 9.59
CA LEU A 80 20.88 -14.61 10.00
C LEU A 80 20.77 -14.78 11.53
N ASN A 81 21.92 -14.82 12.22
CA ASN A 81 21.97 -14.90 13.68
C ASN A 81 21.78 -13.56 14.39
N ASP A 82 21.69 -12.45 13.65
CA ASP A 82 21.54 -11.09 14.17
C ASP A 82 20.44 -10.34 13.42
N LEU A 83 19.23 -10.89 13.46
CA LEU A 83 18.03 -10.29 12.87
C LEU A 83 17.36 -9.35 13.89
N VAL A 84 17.98 -8.19 14.11
CA VAL A 84 17.44 -7.14 14.98
C VAL A 84 17.20 -5.86 14.19
N PRO A 85 16.16 -5.07 14.54
CA PRO A 85 15.94 -3.77 13.90
C PRO A 85 17.05 -2.79 14.31
N SER A 86 17.46 -1.94 13.38
CA SER A 86 18.48 -0.92 13.61
C SER A 86 18.20 0.33 12.79
N GLU A 87 18.22 1.49 13.39
CA GLU A 87 18.07 2.77 12.65
C GLU A 87 19.15 2.92 11.58
N ALA A 88 20.38 2.51 11.85
CA ALA A 88 21.50 2.56 10.92
C ALA A 88 21.31 1.59 9.71
N ALA A 89 20.51 0.55 9.88
CA ALA A 89 20.26 -0.43 8.82
C ALA A 89 19.29 0.10 7.73
N GLY A 90 18.49 1.13 8.04
CA GLY A 90 17.58 1.77 7.09
C GLY A 90 16.67 0.77 6.37
N TRP A 91 16.69 0.79 5.03
CA TRP A 91 15.85 -0.06 4.19
C TRP A 91 16.05 -1.58 4.41
N THR A 92 17.21 -2.00 4.92
CA THR A 92 17.48 -3.44 5.15
C THR A 92 16.67 -4.03 6.30
N ASN A 93 16.03 -3.19 7.12
CA ASN A 93 15.10 -3.68 8.15
C ASN A 93 13.90 -4.41 7.55
N TYR A 94 13.42 -4.02 6.37
CA TYR A 94 12.29 -4.71 5.72
C TYR A 94 12.61 -6.18 5.39
N PRO A 95 13.65 -6.52 4.60
CA PRO A 95 13.99 -7.91 4.36
C PRO A 95 14.42 -8.66 5.63
N LYS A 96 15.12 -8.02 6.57
CA LYS A 96 15.50 -8.63 7.85
C LYS A 96 14.28 -8.97 8.71
N GLY A 97 13.28 -8.09 8.76
CA GLY A 97 12.05 -8.32 9.48
C GLY A 97 11.23 -9.48 8.92
N VAL A 98 11.20 -9.63 7.59
CA VAL A 98 10.58 -10.80 6.95
C VAL A 98 11.33 -12.09 7.31
N MET A 99 12.67 -12.11 7.22
CA MET A 99 13.49 -13.25 7.62
C MET A 99 13.27 -13.63 9.09
N TRP A 100 13.26 -12.64 9.98
CA TRP A 100 12.95 -12.84 11.40
C TRP A 100 11.54 -13.42 11.62
N THR A 101 10.55 -13.00 10.84
CA THR A 101 9.19 -13.53 10.92
C THR A 101 9.12 -14.99 10.44
N PHE A 102 9.87 -15.34 9.37
CA PHE A 102 10.01 -16.73 8.92
C PHE A 102 10.54 -17.62 10.03
N GLU A 103 11.65 -17.23 10.66
CA GLU A 103 12.24 -17.98 11.78
C GLU A 103 11.26 -18.14 12.95
N LYS A 104 10.54 -17.08 13.31
CA LYS A 104 9.50 -17.13 14.36
C LYS A 104 8.36 -18.09 14.05
N ARG A 105 8.02 -18.25 12.77
CA ARG A 105 6.98 -19.18 12.31
C ARG A 105 7.50 -20.61 12.08
N GLY A 106 8.78 -20.87 12.37
CA GLY A 106 9.40 -22.17 12.25
C GLY A 106 9.98 -22.52 10.87
N TYR A 107 9.97 -21.58 9.93
CA TYR A 107 10.64 -21.70 8.63
C TYR A 107 12.11 -21.37 8.78
N LYS A 108 12.94 -22.40 8.94
CA LYS A 108 14.38 -22.23 9.21
C LYS A 108 15.17 -21.80 7.97
N LEU A 109 15.89 -20.70 8.08
CA LEU A 109 16.81 -20.21 7.06
C LEU A 109 18.20 -20.77 7.33
N THR A 110 18.56 -21.82 6.59
CA THR A 110 19.82 -22.57 6.80
C THR A 110 21.04 -21.94 6.15
N ASN A 111 20.84 -20.96 5.27
CA ASN A 111 21.87 -20.34 4.44
C ASN A 111 21.66 -18.83 4.38
N GLY A 112 22.75 -18.09 4.44
CA GLY A 112 22.75 -16.67 4.14
C GLY A 112 22.44 -16.36 2.67
N LEU A 113 22.32 -15.10 2.35
CA LEU A 113 21.89 -14.64 1.03
C LEU A 113 22.72 -13.46 0.54
N ASP A 114 23.00 -13.44 -0.75
CA ASP A 114 23.39 -12.25 -1.49
C ASP A 114 22.13 -11.73 -2.19
N ILE A 115 21.75 -10.47 -1.97
CA ILE A 115 20.55 -9.88 -2.54
C ILE A 115 20.85 -8.47 -3.08
N LEU A 116 20.55 -8.27 -4.37
CA LEU A 116 20.50 -6.95 -5.00
C LEU A 116 19.03 -6.56 -5.18
N ILE A 117 18.66 -5.38 -4.69
CA ILE A 117 17.30 -4.82 -4.78
C ILE A 117 17.30 -3.61 -5.70
N TYR A 118 16.23 -3.47 -6.50
CA TYR A 118 15.91 -2.27 -7.25
C TYR A 118 14.40 -2.04 -7.27
N GLY A 119 13.95 -0.89 -6.79
CA GLY A 119 12.54 -0.45 -6.86
C GLY A 119 12.35 0.66 -7.91
N ASN A 120 11.24 0.61 -8.65
CA ASN A 120 10.80 1.69 -9.52
C ASN A 120 9.50 2.35 -9.03
N ILE A 121 9.05 2.00 -7.82
CA ILE A 121 8.00 2.74 -7.12
C ILE A 121 8.63 4.04 -6.60
N PRO A 122 8.06 5.22 -6.87
CA PRO A 122 8.58 6.47 -6.34
C PRO A 122 8.61 6.47 -4.81
N ASN A 123 9.73 6.89 -4.23
CA ASN A 123 9.90 6.92 -2.77
C ASN A 123 8.91 7.87 -2.11
N GLY A 124 8.20 7.39 -1.07
CA GLY A 124 7.25 8.21 -0.31
C GLY A 124 5.98 8.56 -1.07
N SER A 125 5.69 7.86 -2.16
CA SER A 125 4.49 8.08 -2.98
C SER A 125 3.20 7.49 -2.41
N GLY A 126 3.26 6.71 -1.33
CA GLY A 126 2.10 6.00 -0.81
C GLY A 126 1.64 4.80 -1.66
N LEU A 127 2.49 4.32 -2.60
CA LEU A 127 2.20 3.18 -3.49
C LEU A 127 2.80 1.85 -2.98
N SER A 128 3.04 1.75 -1.67
CA SER A 128 3.45 0.53 -0.95
C SER A 128 4.81 -0.05 -1.34
N SER A 129 5.85 0.77 -1.35
CA SER A 129 7.21 0.28 -1.61
C SER A 129 7.73 -0.66 -0.51
N SER A 130 7.37 -0.44 0.76
CA SER A 130 7.71 -1.33 1.89
C SER A 130 7.08 -2.70 1.73
N ALA A 131 5.76 -2.77 1.56
CA ALA A 131 5.03 -4.01 1.37
C ALA A 131 5.49 -4.79 0.12
N SER A 132 5.79 -4.07 -0.98
CA SER A 132 6.40 -4.67 -2.18
C SER A 132 7.73 -5.35 -1.85
N LEU A 133 8.60 -4.73 -1.07
CA LEU A 133 9.88 -5.29 -0.65
C LEU A 133 9.71 -6.46 0.32
N GLU A 134 8.75 -6.38 1.24
CA GLU A 134 8.43 -7.46 2.19
C GLU A 134 7.90 -8.70 1.48
N VAL A 135 6.91 -8.53 0.59
CA VAL A 135 6.35 -9.64 -0.20
C VAL A 135 7.40 -10.24 -1.14
N LEU A 136 8.21 -9.39 -1.80
CA LEU A 136 9.34 -9.83 -2.61
C LEU A 136 10.30 -10.74 -1.83
N THR A 137 10.64 -10.32 -0.61
CA THR A 137 11.51 -11.10 0.28
C THR A 137 10.85 -12.43 0.67
N GLY A 138 9.56 -12.41 1.01
CA GLY A 138 8.80 -13.62 1.33
C GLY A 138 8.77 -14.62 0.18
N VAL A 139 8.51 -14.16 -1.05
CA VAL A 139 8.50 -14.99 -2.27
C VAL A 139 9.90 -15.57 -2.56
N LEU A 140 10.93 -14.74 -2.42
CA LEU A 140 12.32 -15.15 -2.60
C LEU A 140 12.70 -16.26 -1.61
N LEU A 141 12.36 -16.11 -0.32
CA LEU A 141 12.64 -17.10 0.71
C LEU A 141 11.84 -18.38 0.46
N LYS A 142 10.54 -18.29 0.14
CA LYS A 142 9.71 -19.45 -0.22
C LYS A 142 10.35 -20.28 -1.32
N ASP A 143 10.75 -19.64 -2.43
CA ASP A 143 11.34 -20.33 -3.59
C ASP A 143 12.74 -20.89 -3.29
N MET A 144 13.61 -20.10 -2.68
CA MET A 144 15.00 -20.52 -2.45
C MET A 144 15.14 -21.61 -1.40
N PHE A 145 14.27 -21.64 -0.38
CA PHE A 145 14.33 -22.65 0.69
C PHE A 145 13.28 -23.75 0.52
N ALA A 146 12.55 -23.76 -0.62
CA ALA A 146 11.55 -24.77 -0.95
C ALA A 146 10.46 -24.93 0.14
N PHE A 147 9.92 -23.81 0.63
CA PHE A 147 8.77 -23.81 1.54
C PHE A 147 7.47 -23.93 0.74
N ASP A 148 7.25 -25.08 0.12
CA ASP A 148 6.17 -25.29 -0.88
C ASP A 148 4.77 -25.21 -0.28
N ASP A 149 4.61 -25.51 1.00
CA ASP A 149 3.38 -25.42 1.77
C ASP A 149 2.95 -23.99 2.11
N LEU A 150 3.86 -23.02 2.04
CA LEU A 150 3.59 -21.63 2.35
C LEU A 150 2.75 -20.97 1.23
N THR A 151 1.57 -20.48 1.55
CA THR A 151 0.66 -19.80 0.60
C THR A 151 1.02 -18.32 0.41
N MET A 152 0.52 -17.70 -0.67
CA MET A 152 0.73 -16.26 -0.91
C MET A 152 -0.02 -15.39 0.11
N VAL A 153 -1.15 -15.86 0.65
CA VAL A 153 -1.86 -15.18 1.74
C VAL A 153 -1.00 -15.17 3.01
N GLU A 154 -0.35 -16.28 3.33
CA GLU A 154 0.57 -16.35 4.48
C GLU A 154 1.81 -15.48 4.27
N ILE A 155 2.31 -15.33 3.04
CA ILE A 155 3.38 -14.37 2.72
C ILE A 155 2.92 -12.94 3.01
N ALA A 156 1.70 -12.57 2.63
CA ALA A 156 1.13 -11.25 2.97
C ALA A 156 1.06 -11.05 4.49
N GLN A 157 0.59 -12.05 5.23
CA GLN A 157 0.53 -12.02 6.70
C GLN A 157 1.92 -11.94 7.36
N ILE A 158 2.92 -12.58 6.77
CA ILE A 158 4.32 -12.49 7.22
C ILE A 158 4.83 -11.07 7.03
N GLY A 159 4.59 -10.46 5.87
CA GLY A 159 4.98 -9.07 5.58
C GLY A 159 4.33 -8.10 6.57
N GLN A 160 3.02 -8.18 6.76
CA GLN A 160 2.30 -7.36 7.74
C GLN A 160 2.83 -7.56 9.17
N TYR A 161 3.08 -8.80 9.59
CA TYR A 161 3.62 -9.08 10.91
C TYR A 161 5.02 -8.48 11.10
N SER A 162 5.86 -8.54 10.04
CA SER A 162 7.17 -7.88 10.00
C SER A 162 7.05 -6.36 10.15
N GLU A 163 6.17 -5.72 9.37
CA GLU A 163 5.94 -4.28 9.42
C GLU A 163 5.53 -3.84 10.83
N ASN A 164 4.58 -4.55 11.44
CA ASN A 164 4.03 -4.20 12.75
C ASN A 164 5.01 -4.46 13.91
N ASN A 165 5.74 -5.58 13.89
CA ASN A 165 6.48 -6.05 15.07
C ASN A 165 8.00 -5.87 14.97
N PHE A 166 8.53 -5.67 13.77
CA PHE A 166 9.95 -5.45 13.54
C PHE A 166 10.23 -4.00 13.15
N ASN A 167 9.41 -3.42 12.26
CA ASN A 167 9.57 -2.04 11.79
C ASN A 167 8.78 -1.00 12.62
N GLY A 168 7.77 -1.43 13.39
CA GLY A 168 7.01 -0.58 14.32
C GLY A 168 5.91 0.26 13.68
N CYS A 169 5.54 -0.01 12.43
CA CYS A 169 4.39 0.60 11.77
C CYS A 169 3.17 -0.32 11.91
N ASN A 170 2.15 0.12 12.67
CA ASN A 170 0.94 -0.67 12.93
C ASN A 170 -0.04 -0.64 11.75
N CYS A 171 0.39 -1.11 10.58
CA CYS A 171 -0.45 -1.15 9.37
C CYS A 171 -1.49 -2.27 9.39
N GLY A 172 -2.53 -2.14 8.54
CA GLY A 172 -3.42 -3.24 8.17
C GLY A 172 -2.75 -4.18 7.14
N ILE A 173 -3.52 -5.09 6.55
CA ILE A 173 -2.98 -6.12 5.65
C ILE A 173 -3.05 -5.74 4.16
N MET A 174 -3.78 -4.68 3.82
CA MET A 174 -4.11 -4.32 2.44
C MET A 174 -2.91 -4.32 1.50
N ASP A 175 -1.82 -3.69 1.91
CA ASP A 175 -0.66 -3.42 1.07
C ASP A 175 0.08 -4.71 0.71
N GLN A 176 0.37 -5.54 1.69
CA GLN A 176 1.02 -6.82 1.49
C GLN A 176 0.09 -7.79 0.75
N PHE A 177 -1.21 -7.76 1.05
CA PHE A 177 -2.18 -8.61 0.37
C PHE A 177 -2.29 -8.27 -1.12
N ALA A 178 -2.39 -6.99 -1.45
CA ALA A 178 -2.44 -6.53 -2.84
C ALA A 178 -1.17 -6.86 -3.62
N SER A 179 0.00 -6.72 -3.00
CA SER A 179 1.29 -7.10 -3.61
C SER A 179 1.40 -8.61 -3.84
N ALA A 180 0.95 -9.43 -2.87
CA ALA A 180 1.06 -10.88 -2.93
C ALA A 180 0.03 -11.53 -3.87
N MET A 181 -1.19 -10.99 -3.93
CA MET A 181 -2.34 -11.60 -4.58
C MET A 181 -2.77 -10.85 -5.85
N GLY A 182 -2.05 -9.82 -6.27
CA GLY A 182 -2.36 -9.02 -7.46
C GLY A 182 -2.51 -9.87 -8.71
N LYS A 183 -3.54 -9.55 -9.51
CA LYS A 183 -3.85 -10.22 -10.78
C LYS A 183 -4.06 -9.17 -11.86
N LYS A 184 -3.48 -9.41 -13.04
CA LYS A 184 -3.60 -8.52 -14.19
C LYS A 184 -5.08 -8.19 -14.48
N ASP A 185 -5.34 -6.90 -14.74
CA ASP A 185 -6.64 -6.34 -15.10
C ASP A 185 -7.74 -6.58 -14.04
N ASN A 186 -7.34 -6.77 -12.76
CA ASN A 186 -8.27 -6.97 -11.66
C ASN A 186 -7.88 -6.13 -10.44
N ALA A 187 -8.88 -5.64 -9.72
CA ALA A 187 -8.76 -5.24 -8.33
C ALA A 187 -9.19 -6.38 -7.40
N ILE A 188 -8.78 -6.30 -6.15
CA ILE A 188 -9.09 -7.29 -5.13
C ILE A 188 -10.10 -6.69 -4.17
N PHE A 189 -11.32 -7.19 -4.15
CA PHE A 189 -12.27 -6.89 -3.10
C PHE A 189 -12.01 -7.82 -1.92
N LEU A 190 -11.39 -7.27 -0.87
CA LEU A 190 -10.93 -8.01 0.29
C LEU A 190 -11.71 -7.60 1.53
N ASP A 191 -12.32 -8.56 2.20
CA ASP A 191 -12.73 -8.46 3.60
C ASP A 191 -11.51 -8.68 4.50
N THR A 192 -11.05 -7.64 5.16
CA THR A 192 -9.81 -7.70 5.94
C THR A 192 -9.98 -8.40 7.29
N ASN A 193 -11.22 -8.61 7.73
CA ASN A 193 -11.54 -9.34 8.97
C ASN A 193 -11.41 -10.87 8.77
N THR A 194 -11.90 -11.36 7.63
CA THR A 194 -11.93 -12.81 7.33
C THR A 194 -10.86 -13.27 6.35
N LEU A 195 -10.22 -12.32 5.65
CA LEU A 195 -9.34 -12.54 4.50
C LEU A 195 -10.01 -13.24 3.31
N GLN A 196 -11.34 -13.24 3.27
CA GLN A 196 -12.07 -13.63 2.07
C GLN A 196 -11.94 -12.54 1.03
N TYR A 197 -11.70 -12.93 -0.21
CA TYR A 197 -11.51 -11.99 -1.30
C TYR A 197 -12.09 -12.51 -2.62
N GLU A 198 -12.39 -11.57 -3.50
CA GLU A 198 -12.74 -11.84 -4.88
C GLU A 198 -12.02 -10.89 -5.83
N TYR A 199 -11.79 -11.34 -7.04
CA TYR A 199 -11.25 -10.48 -8.10
C TYR A 199 -12.41 -9.82 -8.85
N ALA A 200 -12.37 -8.50 -8.93
CA ALA A 200 -13.28 -7.72 -9.77
C ALA A 200 -12.48 -7.17 -10.96
N PRO A 201 -12.92 -7.45 -12.22
CA PRO A 201 -12.28 -6.87 -13.38
C PRO A 201 -12.30 -5.34 -13.33
N VAL A 202 -11.14 -4.71 -13.61
CA VAL A 202 -10.98 -3.26 -13.75
C VAL A 202 -10.56 -2.98 -15.19
N VAL A 203 -11.44 -3.36 -16.14
CA VAL A 203 -11.28 -3.06 -17.56
C VAL A 203 -12.22 -1.91 -17.87
N LEU A 204 -11.66 -0.70 -17.91
CA LEU A 204 -12.41 0.51 -18.21
C LEU A 204 -12.26 0.80 -19.71
N GLU A 205 -13.28 0.44 -20.53
CA GLU A 205 -13.22 0.57 -21.99
C GLU A 205 -13.01 2.04 -22.42
N ASP A 206 -13.73 2.97 -21.80
CA ASP A 206 -13.75 4.38 -22.14
C ASP A 206 -13.01 5.30 -21.16
N ALA A 207 -12.33 4.73 -20.16
CA ALA A 207 -11.63 5.50 -19.15
C ALA A 207 -10.31 4.85 -18.74
N LYS A 208 -9.49 5.59 -18.00
CA LYS A 208 -8.22 5.13 -17.43
C LYS A 208 -8.09 5.55 -15.97
N ILE A 209 -7.35 4.75 -15.22
CA ILE A 209 -6.88 5.11 -13.89
C ILE A 209 -5.59 5.90 -14.06
N VAL A 210 -5.57 7.12 -13.55
CA VAL A 210 -4.39 8.01 -13.56
C VAL A 210 -3.95 8.26 -12.13
N ILE A 211 -2.68 8.02 -11.86
CA ILE A 211 -2.05 8.25 -10.56
C ILE A 211 -1.18 9.50 -10.66
N VAL A 212 -1.34 10.42 -9.71
CA VAL A 212 -0.54 11.64 -9.63
C VAL A 212 0.19 11.69 -8.30
N ASN A 213 1.52 11.72 -8.35
CA ASN A 213 2.36 11.88 -7.18
C ASN A 213 2.60 13.36 -6.89
N SER A 214 2.13 13.82 -5.72
CA SER A 214 2.28 15.21 -5.28
C SER A 214 3.74 15.61 -5.01
N LYS A 215 4.64 14.65 -4.84
CA LYS A 215 6.03 14.85 -4.37
C LYS A 215 6.12 15.45 -2.96
N VAL A 216 5.03 15.44 -2.21
CA VAL A 216 5.00 15.89 -0.81
C VAL A 216 5.10 14.68 0.10
N LYS A 217 6.02 14.76 1.06
CA LYS A 217 6.21 13.77 2.11
C LYS A 217 6.38 14.51 3.43
N HIS A 218 5.49 14.27 4.38
CA HIS A 218 5.61 14.81 5.72
C HIS A 218 6.49 13.91 6.59
N SER A 219 7.33 14.52 7.43
CA SER A 219 8.32 13.82 8.26
C SER A 219 7.73 12.97 9.40
N LEU A 220 6.43 13.14 9.71
CA LEU A 220 5.75 12.49 10.83
C LEU A 220 4.64 11.53 10.38
N VAL A 221 4.72 11.00 9.16
CA VAL A 221 3.67 10.13 8.59
C VAL A 221 3.41 8.90 9.46
N ASP A 222 4.46 8.19 9.89
CA ASP A 222 4.33 6.95 10.64
C ASP A 222 3.69 7.17 12.03
N SER A 223 4.06 8.27 12.72
CA SER A 223 3.44 8.61 14.00
C SER A 223 1.98 9.01 13.85
N ALA A 224 1.67 9.86 12.87
CA ALA A 224 0.30 10.29 12.60
C ALA A 224 -0.60 9.12 12.14
N TYR A 225 -0.06 8.17 11.38
CA TYR A 225 -0.78 6.95 11.00
C TYR A 225 -1.13 6.11 12.24
N ASN A 226 -0.15 5.87 13.13
CA ASN A 226 -0.38 5.13 14.37
C ASN A 226 -1.38 5.85 15.29
N ASP A 227 -1.39 7.20 15.32
CA ASP A 227 -2.37 7.97 16.07
C ASP A 227 -3.80 7.73 15.55
N ARG A 228 -4.00 7.71 14.24
CA ARG A 228 -5.31 7.41 13.62
C ARG A 228 -5.81 6.03 14.01
N ARG A 229 -4.93 5.03 14.00
CA ARG A 229 -5.26 3.69 14.45
C ARG A 229 -5.66 3.67 15.93
N ASN A 230 -4.87 4.28 16.81
CA ASN A 230 -5.15 4.36 18.25
C ASN A 230 -6.49 5.07 18.54
N GLU A 231 -6.81 6.13 17.80
CA GLU A 231 -8.07 6.85 17.89
C GLU A 231 -9.26 5.93 17.54
N CYS A 232 -9.17 5.13 16.47
CA CYS A 232 -10.18 4.14 16.10
C CYS A 232 -10.30 3.00 17.10
N GLU A 233 -9.18 2.43 17.57
CA GLU A 233 -9.19 1.35 18.59
C GLU A 233 -9.82 1.83 19.92
N THR A 234 -9.59 3.09 20.28
CA THR A 234 -10.20 3.67 21.49
C THR A 234 -11.70 3.87 21.27
N ALA A 235 -12.12 4.39 20.11
CA ALA A 235 -13.54 4.53 19.76
C ALA A 235 -14.27 3.19 19.75
N LEU A 236 -13.64 2.13 19.22
CA LEU A 236 -14.18 0.78 19.23
C LEU A 236 -14.42 0.29 20.67
N LYS A 237 -13.42 0.44 21.58
CA LYS A 237 -13.56 0.08 23.00
C LYS A 237 -14.68 0.84 23.71
N GLU A 238 -14.93 2.08 23.32
CA GLU A 238 -16.03 2.88 23.86
C GLU A 238 -17.39 2.37 23.36
N LEU A 239 -17.51 2.05 22.07
CA LEU A 239 -18.73 1.46 21.49
C LEU A 239 -19.02 0.05 22.01
N GLN A 240 -18.01 -0.77 22.25
CA GLN A 240 -18.16 -2.12 22.83
C GLN A 240 -18.78 -2.14 24.24
N LYS A 241 -18.87 -1.00 24.92
CA LYS A 241 -19.60 -0.91 26.20
C LYS A 241 -21.11 -0.94 26.02
N VAL A 242 -21.61 -0.63 24.83
CA VAL A 242 -23.04 -0.51 24.51
C VAL A 242 -23.48 -1.40 23.36
N LEU A 243 -22.53 -1.95 22.58
CA LEU A 243 -22.78 -2.80 21.41
C LEU A 243 -21.93 -4.08 21.50
N ASP A 244 -22.46 -5.19 21.01
CA ASP A 244 -21.74 -6.44 20.82
C ASP A 244 -21.12 -6.50 19.42
N ILE A 245 -19.98 -5.83 19.25
CA ILE A 245 -19.22 -5.73 17.99
C ILE A 245 -17.75 -6.10 18.23
N GLN A 246 -17.08 -6.63 17.22
CA GLN A 246 -15.66 -6.96 17.29
C GLN A 246 -14.80 -5.90 16.61
N THR A 247 -15.31 -5.26 15.56
CA THR A 247 -14.62 -4.25 14.76
C THR A 247 -15.57 -3.09 14.40
N LEU A 248 -15.04 -1.96 13.98
CA LEU A 248 -15.86 -0.86 13.44
C LEU A 248 -16.53 -1.25 12.11
N GLY A 249 -15.93 -2.18 11.36
CA GLY A 249 -16.47 -2.70 10.12
C GLY A 249 -17.77 -3.50 10.27
N ASP A 250 -18.08 -3.97 11.49
CA ASP A 250 -19.33 -4.70 11.78
C ASP A 250 -20.56 -3.78 11.71
N LEU A 251 -20.36 -2.46 11.92
CA LEU A 251 -21.45 -1.51 12.02
C LEU A 251 -22.04 -1.10 10.67
N THR A 252 -23.36 -0.91 10.65
CA THR A 252 -24.02 -0.10 9.63
C THR A 252 -23.91 1.39 9.96
N GLU A 253 -24.18 2.26 8.97
CA GLU A 253 -24.22 3.70 9.15
C GLU A 253 -25.27 4.10 10.21
N GLU A 254 -26.44 3.45 10.17
CA GLU A 254 -27.56 3.68 11.11
C GLU A 254 -27.21 3.26 12.53
N GLU A 255 -26.58 2.10 12.71
CA GLU A 255 -26.14 1.62 14.04
C GLU A 255 -25.07 2.54 14.63
N PHE A 256 -24.13 3.02 13.80
CA PHE A 256 -23.14 4.00 14.22
C PHE A 256 -23.79 5.32 14.67
N GLU A 257 -24.67 5.90 13.85
CA GLU A 257 -25.35 7.16 14.18
C GLU A 257 -26.19 7.06 15.45
N ALA A 258 -26.84 5.90 15.70
CA ALA A 258 -27.63 5.66 16.91
C ALA A 258 -26.78 5.54 18.19
N ASN A 259 -25.48 5.21 18.07
CA ASN A 259 -24.62 4.88 19.22
C ASN A 259 -23.36 5.75 19.34
N LYS A 260 -23.11 6.66 18.40
CA LYS A 260 -21.88 7.48 18.35
C LYS A 260 -21.61 8.28 19.62
N ASP A 261 -22.65 8.65 20.37
CA ASP A 261 -22.53 9.42 21.62
C ASP A 261 -21.87 8.61 22.75
N ALA A 262 -21.73 7.28 22.60
CA ALA A 262 -20.92 6.48 23.49
C ALA A 262 -19.43 6.78 23.36
N ILE A 263 -18.99 7.32 22.23
CA ILE A 263 -17.62 7.78 21.97
C ILE A 263 -17.45 9.17 22.59
N GLN A 264 -16.62 9.30 23.61
CA GLN A 264 -16.51 10.51 24.42
C GLN A 264 -15.77 11.68 23.75
N SER A 265 -15.10 11.48 22.64
CA SER A 265 -14.32 12.49 21.92
C SER A 265 -14.90 12.74 20.53
N GLU A 266 -15.19 13.98 20.18
CA GLU A 266 -15.63 14.37 18.84
C GLU A 266 -14.61 13.95 17.76
N ILE A 267 -13.32 14.06 18.07
CA ILE A 267 -12.26 13.60 17.16
C ILE A 267 -12.41 12.10 16.89
N ARG A 268 -12.54 11.29 17.94
CA ARG A 268 -12.71 9.83 17.79
C ARG A 268 -14.04 9.46 17.14
N GLN A 269 -15.11 10.25 17.36
CA GLN A 269 -16.37 10.07 16.63
C GLN A 269 -16.17 10.25 15.13
N LYS A 270 -15.42 11.29 14.70
CA LYS A 270 -15.07 11.51 13.28
C LYS A 270 -14.24 10.35 12.72
N ARG A 271 -13.22 9.85 13.45
CA ARG A 271 -12.40 8.71 12.99
C ARG A 271 -13.26 7.45 12.81
N ALA A 272 -14.07 7.11 13.81
CA ALA A 272 -14.97 5.96 13.73
C ALA A 272 -16.02 6.11 12.64
N LYS A 273 -16.58 7.32 12.46
CA LYS A 273 -17.49 7.64 11.34
C LYS A 273 -16.83 7.33 10.01
N HIS A 274 -15.61 7.84 9.78
CA HIS A 274 -14.89 7.52 8.54
C HIS A 274 -14.78 6.02 8.34
N ALA A 275 -14.29 5.26 9.33
CA ALA A 275 -14.09 3.81 9.23
C ALA A 275 -15.38 3.05 8.86
N VAL A 276 -16.50 3.38 9.52
CA VAL A 276 -17.81 2.76 9.25
C VAL A 276 -18.32 3.13 7.86
N TYR A 277 -18.35 4.42 7.54
CA TYR A 277 -18.89 4.92 6.29
C TYR A 277 -18.03 4.53 5.09
N GLU A 278 -16.70 4.54 5.24
CA GLU A 278 -15.77 4.11 4.16
C GLU A 278 -15.92 2.63 3.86
N ASN A 279 -16.09 1.78 4.88
CA ASN A 279 -16.38 0.38 4.65
C ASN A 279 -17.66 0.19 3.83
N ARG A 280 -18.76 0.86 4.18
CA ARG A 280 -20.03 0.78 3.43
C ARG A 280 -19.89 1.38 2.03
N ARG A 281 -19.14 2.45 1.90
CA ARG A 281 -18.84 3.11 0.62
C ARG A 281 -18.08 2.19 -0.31
N THR A 282 -17.10 1.46 0.23
CA THR A 282 -16.31 0.48 -0.53
C THR A 282 -17.17 -0.64 -1.09
N ILE A 283 -18.06 -1.22 -0.28
CA ILE A 283 -18.99 -2.27 -0.72
C ILE A 283 -19.88 -1.74 -1.85
N LYS A 284 -20.52 -0.57 -1.65
CA LYS A 284 -21.38 0.08 -2.68
C LYS A 284 -20.59 0.38 -3.97
N ALA A 285 -19.31 0.77 -3.85
CA ALA A 285 -18.48 1.08 -5.01
C ALA A 285 -18.18 -0.18 -5.84
N VAL A 286 -17.87 -1.30 -5.21
CA VAL A 286 -17.65 -2.57 -5.90
C VAL A 286 -18.94 -3.07 -6.58
N GLU A 287 -20.11 -2.91 -5.94
CA GLU A 287 -21.40 -3.22 -6.52
C GLU A 287 -21.67 -2.35 -7.76
N ALA A 288 -21.40 -1.05 -7.68
CA ALA A 288 -21.55 -0.13 -8.83
C ALA A 288 -20.65 -0.52 -10.00
N LEU A 289 -19.37 -0.85 -9.72
CA LEU A 289 -18.42 -1.29 -10.75
C LEU A 289 -18.88 -2.60 -11.42
N LYS A 290 -19.38 -3.57 -10.65
CA LYS A 290 -19.93 -4.83 -11.17
C LYS A 290 -21.18 -4.63 -12.00
N ALA A 291 -21.95 -3.57 -11.75
CA ALA A 291 -23.11 -3.16 -12.50
C ALA A 291 -22.79 -2.26 -13.72
N ASP A 292 -21.50 -2.03 -14.01
CA ASP A 292 -21.01 -1.11 -15.04
C ASP A 292 -21.44 0.36 -14.83
N ASP A 293 -21.72 0.73 -13.57
CA ASP A 293 -22.07 2.09 -13.16
C ASP A 293 -20.83 2.86 -12.67
N ILE A 294 -19.98 3.21 -13.62
CA ILE A 294 -18.73 3.91 -13.34
C ILE A 294 -18.94 5.32 -12.78
N GLU A 295 -20.07 5.96 -13.11
CA GLU A 295 -20.40 7.31 -12.60
C GLU A 295 -20.71 7.25 -11.09
N THR A 296 -21.45 6.25 -10.63
CA THR A 296 -21.67 6.03 -9.19
C THR A 296 -20.37 5.67 -8.48
N PHE A 297 -19.53 4.85 -9.10
CA PHE A 297 -18.20 4.54 -8.56
C PHE A 297 -17.38 5.81 -8.34
N GLY A 298 -17.32 6.70 -9.33
CA GLY A 298 -16.61 7.97 -9.23
C GLY A 298 -17.14 8.89 -8.14
N LYS A 299 -18.47 9.01 -7.98
CA LYS A 299 -19.10 9.76 -6.89
C LYS A 299 -18.70 9.22 -5.51
N LEU A 300 -18.61 7.90 -5.38
CA LEU A 300 -18.17 7.26 -4.13
C LEU A 300 -16.68 7.51 -3.86
N MET A 301 -15.83 7.52 -4.89
CA MET A 301 -14.42 7.94 -4.76
C MET A 301 -14.32 9.38 -4.24
N ASN A 302 -15.09 10.29 -4.80
CA ASN A 302 -15.09 11.69 -4.38
C ASN A 302 -15.56 11.85 -2.92
N ALA A 303 -16.62 11.14 -2.53
CA ALA A 303 -17.10 11.11 -1.15
C ALA A 303 -16.08 10.51 -0.17
N SER A 304 -15.30 9.52 -0.61
CA SER A 304 -14.17 8.96 0.14
C SER A 304 -13.11 10.03 0.42
N HIS A 305 -12.74 10.82 -0.59
CA HIS A 305 -11.76 11.90 -0.39
C HIS A 305 -12.23 12.94 0.63
N VAL A 306 -13.48 13.38 0.52
CA VAL A 306 -14.07 14.34 1.48
C VAL A 306 -14.00 13.77 2.91
N SER A 307 -14.35 12.50 3.10
CA SER A 307 -14.29 11.86 4.42
C SER A 307 -12.84 11.73 4.94
N LEU A 308 -11.87 11.40 4.07
CA LEU A 308 -10.45 11.34 4.42
C LEU A 308 -9.89 12.70 4.81
N ARG A 309 -10.35 13.79 4.16
CA ARG A 309 -9.96 15.15 4.47
C ARG A 309 -10.61 15.65 5.76
N ASP A 310 -11.95 15.53 5.89
CA ASP A 310 -12.74 16.23 6.90
C ASP A 310 -13.01 15.41 8.17
N ASP A 311 -13.21 14.08 8.02
CA ASP A 311 -13.49 13.18 9.15
C ASP A 311 -12.20 12.47 9.64
N TYR A 312 -11.33 12.04 8.72
CA TYR A 312 -10.12 11.29 9.09
C TYR A 312 -8.88 12.18 9.22
N GLU A 313 -8.88 13.33 8.56
CA GLU A 313 -7.80 14.32 8.59
C GLU A 313 -6.43 13.77 8.21
N VAL A 314 -6.39 13.01 7.09
CA VAL A 314 -5.18 12.44 6.50
C VAL A 314 -4.81 13.05 5.16
N SER A 315 -5.54 14.07 4.69
CA SER A 315 -5.15 14.83 3.52
C SER A 315 -4.16 15.95 3.88
N CYS A 316 -3.70 16.66 2.88
CA CYS A 316 -2.93 17.89 3.00
C CYS A 316 -3.27 18.83 1.85
N GLU A 317 -2.87 20.12 1.99
CA GLU A 317 -3.22 21.17 1.03
C GLU A 317 -2.84 20.80 -0.42
N GLU A 318 -1.68 20.23 -0.63
CA GLU A 318 -1.18 19.85 -1.95
C GLU A 318 -2.00 18.72 -2.59
N ILE A 319 -2.43 17.75 -1.78
CA ILE A 319 -3.33 16.68 -2.23
C ILE A 319 -4.72 17.23 -2.55
N ASP A 320 -5.26 18.11 -1.70
CA ASP A 320 -6.56 18.72 -1.92
C ASP A 320 -6.55 19.58 -3.20
N ILE A 321 -5.46 20.29 -3.47
CA ILE A 321 -5.26 21.02 -4.75
C ILE A 321 -5.31 20.07 -5.93
N LEU A 322 -4.62 18.92 -5.87
CA LEU A 322 -4.63 17.92 -6.96
C LEU A 322 -6.04 17.38 -7.22
N VAL A 323 -6.79 17.08 -6.16
CA VAL A 323 -8.14 16.54 -6.27
C VAL A 323 -9.12 17.61 -6.77
N ASP A 324 -9.06 18.85 -6.27
CA ASP A 324 -9.90 19.95 -6.72
C ASP A 324 -9.65 20.27 -8.20
N LEU A 325 -8.39 20.27 -8.63
CA LEU A 325 -8.02 20.40 -10.05
C LEU A 325 -8.61 19.27 -10.89
N ALA A 326 -8.49 18.03 -10.43
CA ALA A 326 -9.06 16.88 -11.11
C ALA A 326 -10.58 17.02 -11.26
N TRP A 327 -11.30 17.35 -10.19
CA TRP A 327 -12.75 17.52 -10.22
C TRP A 327 -13.23 18.65 -11.13
N SER A 328 -12.39 19.65 -11.40
CA SER A 328 -12.71 20.78 -12.29
C SER A 328 -12.64 20.41 -13.78
N ILE A 329 -12.07 19.27 -14.14
CA ILE A 329 -11.84 18.87 -15.54
C ILE A 329 -13.00 18.00 -16.03
N GLU A 330 -13.62 18.43 -17.13
CA GLU A 330 -14.62 17.62 -17.82
C GLU A 330 -14.01 16.26 -18.28
N GLY A 331 -14.72 15.16 -18.02
CA GLY A 331 -14.23 13.81 -18.30
C GLY A 331 -13.53 13.13 -17.11
N VAL A 332 -13.30 13.81 -16.00
CA VAL A 332 -12.91 13.17 -14.74
C VAL A 332 -14.16 12.61 -14.06
N ILE A 333 -14.18 11.29 -13.88
CA ILE A 333 -15.29 10.55 -13.29
C ILE A 333 -15.22 10.60 -11.76
N GLY A 334 -14.01 10.46 -11.21
CA GLY A 334 -13.74 10.56 -9.78
C GLY A 334 -12.26 10.72 -9.49
N SER A 335 -11.93 11.35 -8.35
CA SER A 335 -10.56 11.55 -7.90
C SER A 335 -10.46 11.58 -6.38
N ARG A 336 -9.42 10.99 -5.81
CA ARG A 336 -9.19 10.94 -4.37
C ARG A 336 -7.72 10.71 -4.01
N ILE A 337 -7.36 11.03 -2.78
CA ILE A 337 -6.10 10.56 -2.18
C ILE A 337 -6.08 9.03 -2.10
N THR A 338 -4.92 8.41 -2.24
CA THR A 338 -4.74 6.95 -2.09
C THR A 338 -3.57 6.63 -1.16
N GLY A 339 -3.69 5.52 -0.41
CA GLY A 339 -2.70 5.08 0.57
C GLY A 339 -2.88 5.70 1.95
N GLY A 340 -1.84 5.69 2.78
CA GLY A 340 -1.90 6.13 4.17
C GLY A 340 -2.13 7.62 4.38
N GLY A 341 -2.05 8.44 3.33
CA GLY A 341 -2.29 9.87 3.41
C GLY A 341 -1.05 10.68 3.83
N PHE A 342 -1.30 11.91 4.30
CA PHE A 342 -0.29 12.90 4.68
C PHE A 342 0.66 13.28 3.54
N GLY A 343 0.15 13.34 2.31
CA GLY A 343 0.88 13.52 1.06
C GLY A 343 0.76 12.30 0.15
N GLY A 344 1.77 12.02 -0.66
CA GLY A 344 1.81 10.89 -1.58
C GLY A 344 1.03 11.10 -2.86
N CYS A 345 0.14 10.19 -3.21
CA CYS A 345 -0.55 10.20 -4.50
C CYS A 345 -2.06 10.41 -4.42
N THR A 346 -2.60 10.92 -5.53
CA THR A 346 -4.03 10.79 -5.85
C THR A 346 -4.25 9.71 -6.91
N VAL A 347 -5.45 9.13 -6.91
CA VAL A 347 -5.95 8.24 -7.96
C VAL A 347 -7.19 8.84 -8.56
N SER A 348 -7.22 8.92 -9.89
CA SER A 348 -8.34 9.49 -10.66
C SER A 348 -8.79 8.51 -11.74
N ILE A 349 -10.11 8.47 -12.00
CA ILE A 349 -10.67 7.82 -13.18
C ILE A 349 -11.00 8.90 -14.19
N VAL A 350 -10.40 8.83 -15.36
CA VAL A 350 -10.46 9.87 -16.39
C VAL A 350 -10.86 9.24 -17.73
N LYS A 351 -11.84 9.82 -18.41
CA LYS A 351 -12.25 9.39 -19.77
C LYS A 351 -11.07 9.47 -20.73
N ASN A 352 -11.00 8.51 -21.66
CA ASN A 352 -9.85 8.36 -22.57
C ASN A 352 -9.51 9.63 -23.34
N ASP A 353 -10.52 10.37 -23.79
CA ASP A 353 -10.39 11.61 -24.55
C ASP A 353 -9.95 12.81 -23.68
N ALA A 354 -10.13 12.74 -22.36
CA ALA A 354 -9.75 13.77 -21.41
C ALA A 354 -8.35 13.57 -20.79
N VAL A 355 -7.71 12.40 -20.96
CA VAL A 355 -6.46 12.05 -20.25
C VAL A 355 -5.32 13.03 -20.57
N ASP A 356 -5.11 13.40 -21.82
CA ASP A 356 -4.01 14.31 -22.19
C ASP A 356 -4.26 15.72 -21.63
N HIS A 357 -5.50 16.21 -21.72
CA HIS A 357 -5.89 17.49 -21.12
C HIS A 357 -5.76 17.48 -19.59
N PHE A 358 -6.13 16.38 -18.95
CA PHE A 358 -5.95 16.17 -17.50
C PHE A 358 -4.47 16.30 -17.11
N ILE A 359 -3.57 15.58 -17.79
CA ILE A 359 -2.14 15.56 -17.48
C ILE A 359 -1.54 16.96 -17.64
N GLU A 360 -1.85 17.65 -18.73
CA GLU A 360 -1.33 19.00 -19.02
C GLU A 360 -1.85 20.02 -18.01
N THR A 361 -3.16 20.03 -17.77
CA THR A 361 -3.82 21.03 -16.91
C THR A 361 -3.46 20.84 -15.44
N VAL A 362 -3.58 19.61 -14.91
CA VAL A 362 -3.22 19.32 -13.52
C VAL A 362 -1.74 19.60 -13.28
N GLY A 363 -0.86 19.15 -14.19
CA GLY A 363 0.57 19.37 -14.06
C GLY A 363 0.96 20.85 -13.99
N ALA A 364 0.43 21.67 -14.92
CA ALA A 364 0.73 23.09 -14.99
C ALA A 364 0.13 23.88 -13.80
N GLN A 365 -1.14 23.67 -13.49
CA GLN A 365 -1.81 24.41 -12.40
C GLN A 365 -1.35 23.99 -11.00
N TYR A 366 -0.96 22.73 -10.83
CA TYR A 366 -0.35 22.27 -9.57
C TYR A 366 1.01 22.96 -9.36
N GLU A 367 1.89 22.98 -10.38
CA GLU A 367 3.18 23.68 -10.29
C GLU A 367 3.01 25.17 -9.98
N GLU A 368 2.01 25.83 -10.59
CA GLU A 368 1.71 27.24 -10.33
C GLU A 368 1.27 27.49 -8.88
N ARG A 369 0.42 26.60 -8.32
CA ARG A 369 -0.15 26.79 -6.97
C ARG A 369 0.79 26.35 -5.85
N VAL A 370 1.55 25.27 -6.07
CA VAL A 370 2.37 24.62 -5.03
C VAL A 370 3.86 25.00 -5.14
N GLY A 371 4.31 25.43 -6.31
CA GLY A 371 5.69 25.86 -6.52
C GLY A 371 6.65 24.75 -6.90
N HIS A 372 6.18 23.50 -7.07
CA HIS A 372 6.96 22.39 -7.62
C HIS A 372 6.08 21.45 -8.45
N LYS A 373 6.72 20.64 -9.31
CA LYS A 373 6.01 19.73 -10.22
C LYS A 373 5.50 18.50 -9.50
N ALA A 374 4.23 18.15 -9.75
CA ALA A 374 3.76 16.79 -9.52
C ALA A 374 4.39 15.82 -10.56
N GLU A 375 4.43 14.55 -10.24
CA GLU A 375 4.81 13.51 -11.19
C GLU A 375 3.55 12.84 -11.73
N LEU A 376 3.28 13.14 -13.01
CA LEU A 376 2.20 12.53 -13.76
C LEU A 376 2.88 11.63 -14.82
N ASP A 377 2.96 10.34 -14.55
CA ASP A 377 3.53 9.42 -15.54
C ASP A 377 2.40 8.71 -16.29
N ARG A 378 2.44 8.78 -17.63
CA ARG A 378 1.54 7.98 -18.49
C ARG A 378 1.68 6.47 -18.27
N LYS A 379 2.78 6.02 -17.66
CA LYS A 379 2.99 4.62 -17.24
C LYS A 379 2.26 4.27 -15.92
N SER A 380 1.83 5.28 -15.18
CA SER A 380 0.96 5.13 -14.01
C SER A 380 -0.52 4.97 -14.38
N VAL A 381 -0.80 4.83 -15.67
CA VAL A 381 -2.13 4.48 -16.19
C VAL A 381 -2.23 2.96 -16.13
N VAL A 382 -3.11 2.46 -15.30
CA VAL A 382 -3.40 1.02 -15.13
C VAL A 382 -4.53 0.62 -16.07
#